data_df9665d3b0b0b0c5c0c348e348dc94ba
#
_entry.id   df9665d3b0b0b0c5c0c348e348dc94ba
#
_cell.length_a   1.000
_cell.length_b   1.000
_cell.length_c   1.000
_cell.angle_alpha   90.00
_cell.angle_beta   90.00
_cell.angle_gamma   90.00
#
_symmetry.space_group_name_H-M   'P 1'
#
loop_
_entity.id
_entity.type
_entity.pdbx_description
1 polymer ?
#
loop_
_entity_poly.entity_id
_entity_poly.type
_entity_poly.pdbx_seq_one_letter_code
_entity_poly.pdbx_strand_id
1 'polypeptide(L)'
;MDHFYFIKNKYLEILNHYKELTGIDYEIRYQHEFNEQPETQEVFKTVLRNREYVAKKLDQKYGNLRVRMSCPICGLTDKNSVNNVYTEDTITFYCPEHGEYSINVNEGISKLEYNSPLRNLIRGMSYTATNQRKDYDFEILRITGSDYAGFYQEELRYKVASYLGCKVSDMSMIFYAPLVLDWSGAKLSKSLYVKKGAYGDIPKRFINYSFLKEDLGFKGLDILYDIVINWINNPYMLFRHYSIYYFIKEFEKYE
;
A
#
# COMPACT_ATOMS: atom_id res chain seq x y z
N MET A 1 2.64 -15.78 -20.33
CA MET A 1 3.72 -14.89 -19.79
C MET A 1 3.09 -13.96 -18.77
N ASP A 2 3.60 -13.98 -17.58
CA ASP A 2 2.91 -13.49 -16.40
C ASP A 2 2.64 -11.99 -16.43
N HIS A 3 1.38 -11.65 -16.25
CA HIS A 3 0.92 -10.28 -16.03
C HIS A 3 1.70 -9.58 -14.90
N PHE A 4 2.16 -10.34 -13.91
CA PHE A 4 3.04 -9.88 -12.84
C PHE A 4 4.37 -9.33 -13.36
N TYR A 5 5.07 -10.06 -14.23
CA TYR A 5 6.35 -9.60 -14.80
C TYR A 5 6.18 -8.35 -15.67
N PHE A 6 5.09 -8.26 -16.41
CA PHE A 6 4.79 -7.06 -17.20
C PHE A 6 4.64 -5.83 -16.33
N ILE A 7 3.85 -5.93 -15.24
CA ILE A 7 3.65 -4.82 -14.30
C ILE A 7 4.95 -4.49 -13.58
N LYS A 8 5.67 -5.50 -13.09
CA LYS A 8 6.96 -5.31 -12.41
C LYS A 8 7.95 -4.51 -13.28
N ASN A 9 8.08 -4.87 -14.56
CA ASN A 9 9.01 -4.19 -15.46
C ASN A 9 8.67 -2.70 -15.66
N LYS A 10 7.38 -2.35 -15.66
CA LYS A 10 6.97 -0.94 -15.73
C LYS A 10 7.36 -0.14 -14.47
N TYR A 11 7.23 -0.75 -13.30
CA TYR A 11 7.71 -0.13 -12.06
C TYR A 11 9.24 0.00 -12.04
N LEU A 12 9.96 -1.04 -12.43
CA LEU A 12 11.42 -1.02 -12.50
C LEU A 12 11.92 0.06 -13.44
N GLU A 13 11.27 0.24 -14.59
CA GLU A 13 11.62 1.27 -15.55
C GLU A 13 11.52 2.69 -14.96
N ILE A 14 10.42 2.98 -14.24
CA ILE A 14 10.22 4.26 -13.55
C ILE A 14 11.26 4.45 -12.43
N LEU A 15 11.47 3.43 -11.62
CA LEU A 15 12.41 3.48 -10.49
C LEU A 15 13.86 3.66 -10.96
N ASN A 16 14.26 2.95 -12.02
CA ASN A 16 15.60 3.08 -12.60
C ASN A 16 15.82 4.49 -13.17
N HIS A 17 14.84 5.05 -13.86
CA HIS A 17 14.91 6.41 -14.36
C HIS A 17 15.10 7.42 -13.21
N TYR A 18 14.34 7.31 -12.13
CA TYR A 18 14.52 8.18 -10.97
C TYR A 18 15.83 7.93 -10.22
N LYS A 19 16.32 6.69 -10.18
CA LYS A 19 17.67 6.41 -9.66
C LYS A 19 18.75 7.13 -10.48
N GLU A 20 18.68 7.07 -11.80
CA GLU A 20 19.62 7.79 -12.69
C GLU A 20 19.53 9.31 -12.49
N LEU A 21 18.31 9.84 -12.37
CA LEU A 21 18.07 11.28 -12.20
C LEU A 21 18.52 11.81 -10.83
N THR A 22 18.34 11.03 -9.76
CA THR A 22 18.55 11.50 -8.36
C THR A 22 19.82 10.96 -7.72
N GLY A 23 20.39 9.90 -8.23
CA GLY A 23 21.48 9.14 -7.58
C GLY A 23 21.01 8.33 -6.35
N ILE A 24 19.71 8.26 -6.07
CA ILE A 24 19.14 7.55 -4.91
C ILE A 24 18.82 6.12 -5.30
N ASP A 25 19.40 5.16 -4.57
CA ASP A 25 19.07 3.75 -4.72
C ASP A 25 17.72 3.40 -4.09
N TYR A 26 17.13 2.33 -4.60
CA TYR A 26 15.87 1.77 -4.06
C TYR A 26 16.00 0.27 -3.83
N GLU A 27 15.21 -0.25 -2.91
CA GLU A 27 15.07 -1.67 -2.63
C GLU A 27 13.60 -2.09 -2.81
N ILE A 28 13.37 -3.20 -3.52
CA ILE A 28 12.04 -3.78 -3.67
C ILE A 28 11.91 -4.92 -2.67
N ARG A 29 10.97 -4.79 -1.73
CA ARG A 29 10.64 -5.83 -0.77
C ARG A 29 9.29 -6.46 -1.09
N TYR A 30 9.26 -7.77 -1.18
CA TYR A 30 8.04 -8.52 -1.41
C TYR A 30 7.30 -8.79 -0.09
N GLN A 31 5.99 -9.05 -0.18
CA GLN A 31 5.18 -9.26 1.02
C GLN A 31 5.62 -10.49 1.84
N HIS A 32 6.04 -11.56 1.18
CA HIS A 32 6.52 -12.76 1.87
C HIS A 32 7.80 -12.48 2.67
N GLU A 33 8.77 -11.76 2.09
CA GLU A 33 9.99 -11.33 2.77
C GLU A 33 9.69 -10.43 3.97
N PHE A 34 8.71 -9.52 3.80
CA PHE A 34 8.25 -8.68 4.89
C PHE A 34 7.60 -9.48 6.02
N ASN A 35 6.81 -10.51 5.69
CA ASN A 35 6.20 -11.38 6.68
C ASN A 35 7.23 -12.20 7.48
N GLU A 36 8.39 -12.51 6.91
CA GLU A 36 9.48 -13.27 7.55
C GLU A 36 10.30 -12.43 8.53
N GLN A 37 10.16 -11.11 8.53
CA GLN A 37 10.88 -10.27 9.49
C GLN A 37 10.44 -10.56 10.92
N PRO A 38 11.37 -10.70 11.88
CA PRO A 38 11.04 -11.03 13.28
C PRO A 38 10.01 -10.09 13.90
N GLU A 39 10.13 -8.80 13.64
CA GLU A 39 9.19 -7.78 14.12
C GLU A 39 7.79 -8.02 13.57
N THR A 40 7.68 -8.38 12.29
CA THR A 40 6.39 -8.66 11.64
C THR A 40 5.75 -9.93 12.18
N GLN A 41 6.54 -10.96 12.47
CA GLN A 41 6.03 -12.18 13.08
C GLN A 41 5.44 -11.94 14.47
N GLU A 42 6.14 -11.18 15.32
CA GLU A 42 5.65 -10.85 16.66
C GLU A 42 4.41 -9.95 16.63
N VAL A 43 4.38 -8.98 15.72
CA VAL A 43 3.20 -8.14 15.47
C VAL A 43 2.03 -9.01 15.03
N PHE A 44 2.22 -9.93 14.09
CA PHE A 44 1.15 -10.80 13.63
C PHE A 44 0.60 -11.69 14.76
N LYS A 45 1.46 -12.26 15.61
CA LYS A 45 1.02 -13.02 16.80
C LYS A 45 0.21 -12.13 17.76
N THR A 46 0.61 -10.88 17.94
CA THR A 46 -0.15 -9.92 18.77
C THR A 46 -1.53 -9.64 18.16
N VAL A 47 -1.61 -9.45 16.85
CA VAL A 47 -2.87 -9.30 16.12
C VAL A 47 -3.74 -10.55 16.27
N LEU A 48 -3.15 -11.74 16.15
CA LEU A 48 -3.87 -13.02 16.25
C LEU A 48 -4.46 -13.24 17.66
N ARG A 49 -3.71 -12.93 18.71
CA ARG A 49 -4.23 -12.99 20.11
C ARG A 49 -5.39 -12.04 20.34
N ASN A 50 -5.42 -10.90 19.63
CA ASN A 50 -6.46 -9.87 19.74
C ASN A 50 -7.43 -9.88 18.55
N ARG A 51 -7.54 -11.02 17.85
CA ARG A 51 -8.25 -11.14 16.56
C ARG A 51 -9.68 -10.67 16.57
N GLU A 52 -10.41 -10.90 17.64
CA GLU A 52 -11.83 -10.50 17.75
C GLU A 52 -11.97 -8.98 17.74
N TYR A 53 -11.17 -8.29 18.52
CA TYR A 53 -11.14 -6.82 18.52
C TYR A 53 -10.72 -6.26 17.18
N VAL A 54 -9.62 -6.77 16.62
CA VAL A 54 -9.07 -6.30 15.33
C VAL A 54 -10.07 -6.55 14.21
N ALA A 55 -10.65 -7.74 14.15
CA ALA A 55 -11.64 -8.10 13.13
C ALA A 55 -12.87 -7.17 13.19
N LYS A 56 -13.42 -6.95 14.38
CA LYS A 56 -14.56 -6.05 14.59
C LYS A 56 -14.27 -4.61 14.14
N LYS A 57 -13.03 -4.14 14.30
CA LYS A 57 -12.62 -2.79 13.89
C LYS A 57 -12.32 -2.67 12.41
N LEU A 58 -11.66 -3.65 11.82
CA LEU A 58 -11.19 -3.59 10.43
C LEU A 58 -12.17 -4.18 9.41
N ASP A 59 -13.05 -5.07 9.83
CA ASP A 59 -14.04 -5.72 8.96
C ASP A 59 -15.44 -5.68 9.57
N GLN A 60 -16.05 -4.52 9.55
CA GLN A 60 -17.40 -4.32 10.10
C GLN A 60 -18.47 -5.18 9.41
N LYS A 61 -18.23 -5.61 8.17
CA LYS A 61 -19.21 -6.38 7.40
C LYS A 61 -19.28 -7.84 7.83
N TYR A 62 -18.13 -8.47 8.04
CA TYR A 62 -18.06 -9.91 8.34
C TYR A 62 -17.52 -10.20 9.74
N GLY A 63 -16.88 -9.22 10.37
CA GLY A 63 -16.36 -9.33 11.73
C GLY A 63 -15.24 -10.36 11.89
N ASN A 64 -14.50 -10.69 10.82
CA ASN A 64 -13.42 -11.65 10.87
C ASN A 64 -12.08 -11.09 10.43
N LEU A 65 -11.03 -11.72 10.94
CA LEU A 65 -9.67 -11.39 10.57
C LEU A 65 -9.40 -11.95 9.15
N ARG A 66 -9.21 -11.06 8.18
CA ARG A 66 -9.07 -11.47 6.77
C ARG A 66 -7.65 -11.88 6.44
N VAL A 67 -7.24 -13.01 6.99
CA VAL A 67 -6.00 -13.70 6.63
C VAL A 67 -6.32 -14.72 5.53
N ARG A 68 -5.47 -14.83 4.56
CA ARG A 68 -5.62 -15.72 3.39
C ARG A 68 -4.38 -16.56 3.19
N MET A 69 -4.58 -17.75 2.69
CA MET A 69 -3.54 -18.62 2.15
C MET A 69 -4.12 -19.35 0.94
N SER A 70 -3.31 -19.53 -0.09
CA SER A 70 -3.71 -20.33 -1.24
C SER A 70 -3.77 -21.81 -0.86
N CYS A 71 -4.79 -22.53 -1.36
CA CYS A 71 -4.86 -23.96 -1.22
C CYS A 71 -3.60 -24.63 -1.80
N PRO A 72 -2.91 -25.50 -1.04
CA PRO A 72 -1.66 -26.11 -1.51
C PRO A 72 -1.84 -27.05 -2.72
N ILE A 73 -3.08 -27.48 -3.00
CA ILE A 73 -3.38 -28.41 -4.10
C ILE A 73 -3.78 -27.64 -5.38
N CYS A 74 -4.74 -26.70 -5.30
CA CYS A 74 -5.28 -26.03 -6.47
C CYS A 74 -4.99 -24.53 -6.57
N GLY A 75 -4.39 -23.91 -5.54
CA GLY A 75 -4.09 -22.49 -5.52
C GLY A 75 -5.28 -21.56 -5.26
N LEU A 76 -6.50 -22.09 -5.09
CA LEU A 76 -7.67 -21.27 -4.75
C LEU A 76 -7.49 -20.59 -3.39
N THR A 77 -7.97 -19.36 -3.29
CA THR A 77 -7.89 -18.54 -2.08
C THR A 77 -9.27 -17.97 -1.73
N ASP A 78 -9.73 -18.15 -0.48
CA ASP A 78 -10.95 -17.47 -0.01
C ASP A 78 -10.67 -15.96 0.19
N LYS A 79 -11.30 -15.16 -0.64
CA LYS A 79 -11.18 -13.70 -0.58
C LYS A 79 -11.69 -13.09 0.74
N ASN A 80 -12.70 -13.69 1.33
CA ASN A 80 -13.39 -13.13 2.49
C ASN A 80 -12.95 -13.77 3.80
N SER A 81 -12.29 -14.92 3.76
CA SER A 81 -11.77 -15.65 4.93
C SER A 81 -12.85 -15.94 6.00
N VAL A 82 -14.09 -16.19 5.55
CA VAL A 82 -15.25 -16.34 6.47
C VAL A 82 -15.18 -17.64 7.25
N ASN A 83 -14.62 -18.68 6.63
CA ASN A 83 -14.54 -20.02 7.21
C ASN A 83 -13.22 -20.28 7.97
N ASN A 84 -12.39 -19.27 8.13
CA ASN A 84 -11.14 -19.46 8.84
C ASN A 84 -11.38 -19.76 10.32
N VAL A 85 -10.67 -20.76 10.83
CA VAL A 85 -10.62 -21.09 12.26
C VAL A 85 -9.25 -20.75 12.81
N TYR A 86 -9.22 -20.10 13.97
CA TYR A 86 -7.97 -19.61 14.59
C TYR A 86 -7.79 -20.22 15.97
N THR A 87 -6.60 -20.76 16.21
CA THR A 87 -6.08 -21.08 17.54
C THR A 87 -4.97 -20.06 17.91
N GLU A 88 -4.17 -20.36 18.93
CA GLU A 88 -3.01 -19.53 19.29
C GLU A 88 -1.91 -19.57 18.21
N ASP A 89 -1.67 -20.77 17.65
CA ASP A 89 -0.56 -21.03 16.74
C ASP A 89 -0.96 -21.52 15.36
N THR A 90 -2.24 -21.76 15.12
CA THR A 90 -2.71 -22.37 13.89
C THR A 90 -3.84 -21.60 13.27
N ILE A 91 -3.80 -21.48 11.97
CA ILE A 91 -4.91 -20.98 11.16
C ILE A 91 -5.34 -22.09 10.22
N THR A 92 -6.62 -22.48 10.31
CA THR A 92 -7.26 -23.42 9.39
C THR A 92 -8.07 -22.66 8.36
N PHE A 93 -7.84 -22.97 7.11
CA PHE A 93 -8.51 -22.43 5.94
C PHE A 93 -9.40 -23.49 5.31
N TYR A 94 -10.28 -23.07 4.43
CA TYR A 94 -11.18 -23.97 3.73
C TYR A 94 -11.10 -23.77 2.22
N CYS A 95 -10.91 -24.87 1.49
CA CYS A 95 -11.01 -24.93 0.03
C CYS A 95 -12.29 -25.69 -0.35
N PRO A 96 -13.16 -25.15 -1.22
CA PRO A 96 -14.38 -25.85 -1.61
C PRO A 96 -14.13 -27.18 -2.36
N GLU A 97 -12.95 -27.31 -3.01
CA GLU A 97 -12.57 -28.50 -3.77
C GLU A 97 -11.79 -29.52 -2.94
N HIS A 98 -11.01 -29.07 -1.93
CA HIS A 98 -10.05 -29.94 -1.23
C HIS A 98 -10.24 -29.97 0.29
N GLY A 99 -11.28 -29.31 0.81
CA GLY A 99 -11.57 -29.28 2.26
C GLY A 99 -10.62 -28.39 3.05
N GLU A 100 -10.41 -28.74 4.30
CA GLU A 100 -9.60 -27.97 5.23
C GLU A 100 -8.11 -28.17 5.03
N TYR A 101 -7.35 -27.09 5.24
CA TYR A 101 -5.90 -27.11 5.31
C TYR A 101 -5.42 -26.06 6.32
N SER A 102 -4.33 -26.33 6.99
CA SER A 102 -3.87 -25.51 8.12
C SER A 102 -2.42 -25.10 7.97
N ILE A 103 -2.06 -24.05 8.67
CA ILE A 103 -0.69 -23.58 8.80
C ILE A 103 -0.37 -23.26 10.26
N ASN A 104 0.81 -23.65 10.71
CA ASN A 104 1.37 -23.14 11.95
C ASN A 104 2.01 -21.77 11.68
N VAL A 105 1.58 -20.75 12.44
CA VAL A 105 2.03 -19.37 12.23
C VAL A 105 3.52 -19.17 12.57
N ASN A 106 4.12 -20.07 13.34
CA ASN A 106 5.55 -20.01 13.65
C ASN A 106 6.43 -20.51 12.49
N GLU A 107 5.87 -21.27 11.54
CA GLU A 107 6.63 -21.93 10.48
C GLU A 107 6.26 -21.46 9.07
N GLY A 108 5.11 -20.83 8.92
CA GLY A 108 4.57 -20.57 7.59
C GLY A 108 4.00 -19.19 7.34
N ILE A 109 4.34 -18.21 8.15
CA ILE A 109 3.81 -16.84 8.07
C ILE A 109 4.09 -16.16 6.71
N SER A 110 5.18 -16.54 6.04
CA SER A 110 5.52 -16.03 4.69
C SER A 110 4.47 -16.34 3.63
N LYS A 111 3.73 -17.44 3.81
CA LYS A 111 2.67 -17.87 2.88
C LYS A 111 1.35 -17.12 3.07
N LEU A 112 1.25 -16.33 4.14
CA LEU A 112 0.03 -15.60 4.46
C LEU A 112 -0.11 -14.34 3.64
N GLU A 113 -1.34 -14.08 3.23
CA GLU A 113 -1.77 -12.83 2.64
C GLU A 113 -2.83 -12.16 3.53
N TYR A 114 -2.91 -10.85 3.45
CA TYR A 114 -3.85 -10.06 4.23
C TYR A 114 -4.67 -9.16 3.32
N ASN A 115 -5.91 -8.88 3.71
CA ASN A 115 -6.62 -7.79 3.05
C ASN A 115 -5.94 -6.44 3.34
N SER A 116 -6.29 -5.40 2.59
CA SER A 116 -5.60 -4.11 2.68
C SER A 116 -5.61 -3.49 4.09
N PRO A 117 -6.73 -3.44 4.84
CA PRO A 117 -6.75 -2.93 6.21
C PRO A 117 -5.78 -3.68 7.14
N LEU A 118 -5.88 -4.99 7.20
CA LEU A 118 -5.05 -5.81 8.07
C LEU A 118 -3.56 -5.73 7.71
N ARG A 119 -3.24 -5.77 6.42
CA ARG A 119 -1.86 -5.59 5.95
C ARG A 119 -1.27 -4.25 6.36
N ASN A 120 -2.04 -3.17 6.27
CA ASN A 120 -1.56 -1.85 6.65
C ASN A 120 -1.41 -1.69 8.16
N LEU A 121 -2.25 -2.34 8.96
CA LEU A 121 -2.08 -2.42 10.41
C LEU A 121 -0.77 -3.12 10.76
N ILE A 122 -0.58 -4.34 10.26
CA ILE A 122 0.64 -5.14 10.51
C ILE A 122 1.89 -4.37 10.10
N ARG A 123 1.91 -3.79 8.90
CA ARG A 123 3.05 -2.96 8.43
C ARG A 123 3.30 -1.77 9.33
N GLY A 124 2.25 -1.04 9.73
CA GLY A 124 2.39 0.12 10.61
C GLY A 124 2.97 -0.24 11.98
N MET A 125 2.51 -1.33 12.58
CA MET A 125 3.03 -1.83 13.85
C MET A 125 4.47 -2.38 13.71
N SER A 126 4.78 -3.10 12.63
CA SER A 126 6.15 -3.59 12.37
C SER A 126 7.13 -2.44 12.20
N TYR A 127 6.77 -1.39 11.48
CA TYR A 127 7.61 -0.19 11.35
C TYR A 127 7.82 0.52 12.68
N THR A 128 6.80 0.55 13.55
CA THR A 128 6.94 1.07 14.91
C THR A 128 7.93 0.23 15.72
N ALA A 129 7.83 -1.09 15.65
CA ALA A 129 8.76 -2.00 16.32
C ALA A 129 10.20 -1.84 15.79
N THR A 130 10.37 -1.64 14.49
CA THR A 130 11.69 -1.38 13.89
C THR A 130 12.26 -0.04 14.38
N ASN A 131 11.47 1.03 14.43
CA ASN A 131 11.91 2.34 14.92
C ASN A 131 12.32 2.32 16.42
N GLN A 132 11.77 1.39 17.21
CA GLN A 132 12.14 1.21 18.60
C GLN A 132 13.49 0.52 18.79
N ARG A 133 14.04 -0.09 17.76
CA ARG A 133 15.35 -0.74 17.81
C ARG A 133 16.46 0.31 17.83
N LYS A 134 17.29 0.25 18.86
CA LYS A 134 18.40 1.18 19.05
C LYS A 134 19.62 0.92 18.16
N ASP A 135 19.60 -0.18 17.43
CA ASP A 135 20.67 -0.61 16.52
C ASP A 135 20.52 -0.07 15.09
N TYR A 136 19.51 0.75 14.83
CA TYR A 136 19.31 1.41 13.55
C TYR A 136 19.46 2.93 13.66
N ASP A 137 20.24 3.51 12.76
CA ASP A 137 20.42 4.96 12.59
C ASP A 137 19.47 5.54 11.53
N PHE A 138 18.25 5.00 11.41
CA PHE A 138 17.26 5.49 10.45
C PHE A 138 15.85 5.47 11.02
N GLU A 139 15.01 6.35 10.52
CA GLU A 139 13.58 6.36 10.78
C GLU A 139 12.80 5.96 9.54
N ILE A 140 11.71 5.22 9.74
CA ILE A 140 10.81 4.84 8.66
C ILE A 140 9.78 5.94 8.43
N LEU A 141 9.84 6.56 7.26
CA LEU A 141 8.82 7.48 6.75
C LEU A 141 7.92 6.73 5.75
N ARG A 142 6.62 6.76 5.99
CA ARG A 142 5.63 6.25 5.04
C ARG A 142 5.09 7.38 4.19
N ILE A 143 5.06 7.19 2.88
CA ILE A 143 4.41 8.12 1.94
C ILE A 143 3.14 7.46 1.39
N THR A 144 2.01 8.16 1.41
CA THR A 144 0.72 7.68 0.90
C THR A 144 -0.18 8.85 0.47
N GLY A 145 -1.21 8.58 -0.32
CA GLY A 145 -2.18 9.61 -0.71
C GLY A 145 -2.99 10.12 0.49
N SER A 146 -3.32 11.40 0.51
CA SER A 146 -4.04 12.04 1.60
C SER A 146 -5.49 11.55 1.78
N ASP A 147 -6.05 10.85 0.79
CA ASP A 147 -7.34 10.15 0.93
C ASP A 147 -7.32 9.01 1.97
N TYR A 148 -6.14 8.58 2.37
CA TYR A 148 -5.95 7.57 3.43
C TYR A 148 -5.74 8.17 4.83
N ALA A 149 -5.71 9.50 4.99
CA ALA A 149 -5.33 10.14 6.26
C ALA A 149 -6.20 9.67 7.43
N GLY A 150 -7.52 9.77 7.34
CA GLY A 150 -8.43 9.32 8.39
C GLY A 150 -8.27 7.83 8.70
N PHE A 151 -8.19 7.00 7.66
CA PHE A 151 -8.05 5.56 7.84
C PHE A 151 -6.72 5.19 8.53
N TYR A 152 -5.59 5.68 8.05
CA TYR A 152 -4.30 5.33 8.64
C TYR A 152 -4.08 5.96 10.01
N GLN A 153 -4.44 7.22 10.17
CA GLN A 153 -4.19 7.95 11.41
C GLN A 153 -5.15 7.53 12.51
N GLU A 154 -6.45 7.59 12.26
CA GLU A 154 -7.45 7.36 13.28
C GLU A 154 -7.78 5.89 13.47
N GLU A 155 -8.13 5.18 12.39
CA GLU A 155 -8.61 3.80 12.52
C GLU A 155 -7.46 2.83 12.82
N LEU A 156 -6.36 2.89 12.06
CA LEU A 156 -5.28 1.93 12.27
C LEU A 156 -4.36 2.31 13.43
N ARG A 157 -3.88 3.55 13.50
CA ARG A 157 -2.89 3.94 14.50
C ARG A 157 -3.52 4.24 15.85
N TYR A 158 -4.38 5.25 15.93
CA TYR A 158 -4.89 5.69 17.22
C TYR A 158 -5.86 4.72 17.87
N LYS A 159 -6.72 4.04 17.08
CA LYS A 159 -7.69 3.11 17.65
C LYS A 159 -7.13 1.68 17.80
N VAL A 160 -6.53 1.11 16.75
CA VAL A 160 -6.17 -0.30 16.77
C VAL A 160 -4.74 -0.52 17.24
N ALA A 161 -3.72 0.10 16.63
CA ALA A 161 -2.33 -0.15 17.03
C ALA A 161 -2.05 0.31 18.46
N SER A 162 -2.61 1.45 18.91
CA SER A 162 -2.49 1.90 20.31
C SER A 162 -3.13 0.93 21.28
N TYR A 163 -4.31 0.39 20.97
CA TYR A 163 -4.93 -0.66 21.78
C TYR A 163 -4.05 -1.92 21.88
N LEU A 164 -3.34 -2.25 20.81
CA LEU A 164 -2.40 -3.37 20.75
C LEU A 164 -1.02 -3.06 21.37
N GLY A 165 -0.87 -1.92 22.05
CA GLY A 165 0.31 -1.56 22.81
C GLY A 165 1.35 -0.69 22.09
N CYS A 166 1.10 -0.25 20.85
CA CYS A 166 1.99 0.69 20.19
C CYS A 166 1.83 2.10 20.78
N LYS A 167 2.94 2.70 21.22
CA LYS A 167 2.94 4.11 21.65
C LYS A 167 2.89 5.02 20.42
N VAL A 168 2.03 6.02 20.45
CA VAL A 168 1.86 6.99 19.35
C VAL A 168 3.17 7.72 19.04
N SER A 169 3.97 8.04 20.06
CA SER A 169 5.28 8.68 19.91
C SER A 169 6.30 7.89 19.11
N ASP A 170 6.15 6.56 19.09
CA ASP A 170 7.11 5.65 18.47
C ASP A 170 6.67 5.23 17.05
N MET A 171 5.45 5.64 16.65
CA MET A 171 4.91 5.28 15.34
C MET A 171 5.65 6.02 14.22
N SER A 172 5.94 5.29 13.13
CA SER A 172 6.56 5.87 11.94
C SER A 172 5.78 7.09 11.44
N MET A 173 6.46 8.13 11.01
CA MET A 173 5.83 9.30 10.40
C MET A 173 5.08 8.91 9.12
N ILE A 174 3.93 9.54 8.86
CA ILE A 174 3.24 9.43 7.57
C ILE A 174 3.26 10.78 6.88
N PHE A 175 3.76 10.77 5.66
CA PHE A 175 3.65 11.89 4.74
C PHE A 175 2.47 11.67 3.79
N TYR A 176 1.50 12.56 3.83
CA TYR A 176 0.30 12.50 3.00
C TYR A 176 0.49 13.31 1.72
N ALA A 177 0.78 12.62 0.61
CA ALA A 177 0.96 13.27 -0.68
C ALA A 177 -0.34 13.90 -1.20
N PRO A 178 -0.25 15.03 -1.95
CA PRO A 178 -1.38 15.64 -2.64
C PRO A 178 -2.16 14.66 -3.51
N LEU A 179 -3.47 14.88 -3.63
CA LEU A 179 -4.29 14.15 -4.60
C LEU A 179 -4.35 14.91 -5.92
N VAL A 180 -4.43 14.16 -7.00
CA VAL A 180 -4.84 14.68 -8.31
C VAL A 180 -6.36 14.57 -8.42
N LEU A 181 -7.03 15.68 -8.64
CA LEU A 181 -8.48 15.79 -8.72
C LEU A 181 -8.93 15.93 -10.17
N ASP A 182 -10.09 15.39 -10.48
CA ASP A 182 -10.77 15.61 -11.74
C ASP A 182 -11.51 16.98 -11.76
N TRP A 183 -12.24 17.25 -12.83
CA TRP A 183 -13.01 18.49 -13.01
C TRP A 183 -14.10 18.71 -11.96
N SER A 184 -14.59 17.64 -11.32
CA SER A 184 -15.62 17.74 -10.28
C SER A 184 -15.04 17.97 -8.88
N GLY A 185 -13.72 17.99 -8.75
CA GLY A 185 -13.02 18.04 -7.46
C GLY A 185 -12.91 16.69 -6.76
N ALA A 186 -13.35 15.59 -7.40
CA ALA A 186 -13.15 14.25 -6.90
C ALA A 186 -11.76 13.74 -7.27
N LYS A 187 -11.22 12.80 -6.47
CA LYS A 187 -9.95 12.15 -6.79
C LYS A 187 -10.02 11.49 -8.16
N LEU A 188 -9.05 11.77 -9.04
CA LEU A 188 -8.91 11.12 -10.34
C LEU A 188 -8.89 9.58 -10.15
N SER A 189 -9.83 8.89 -10.78
CA SER A 189 -10.12 7.48 -10.48
C SER A 189 -9.88 6.56 -11.67
N LYS A 190 -8.92 5.63 -11.53
CA LYS A 190 -8.70 4.57 -12.51
C LYS A 190 -9.96 3.75 -12.81
N SER A 191 -10.79 3.46 -11.80
CA SER A 191 -12.00 2.68 -12.00
C SER A 191 -13.08 3.40 -12.81
N LEU A 192 -13.18 4.72 -12.71
CA LEU A 192 -14.08 5.50 -13.55
C LEU A 192 -13.60 5.52 -15.01
N TYR A 193 -12.30 5.68 -15.22
CA TYR A 193 -11.71 5.60 -16.55
C TYR A 193 -11.93 4.25 -17.22
N VAL A 194 -11.55 3.15 -16.53
CA VAL A 194 -11.59 1.80 -17.10
C VAL A 194 -13.01 1.28 -17.30
N LYS A 195 -13.92 1.53 -16.32
CA LYS A 195 -15.26 0.94 -16.33
C LYS A 195 -16.30 1.80 -17.04
N LYS A 196 -16.14 3.12 -17.03
CA LYS A 196 -17.17 4.06 -17.51
C LYS A 196 -16.71 4.94 -18.67
N GLY A 197 -15.47 4.80 -19.14
CA GLY A 197 -14.94 5.65 -20.21
C GLY A 197 -14.89 7.13 -19.84
N ALA A 198 -14.83 7.46 -18.52
CA ALA A 198 -14.71 8.81 -18.04
C ALA A 198 -13.40 9.46 -18.50
N TYR A 199 -13.33 10.78 -18.43
CA TYR A 199 -12.12 11.56 -18.75
C TYR A 199 -11.73 11.60 -20.23
N GLY A 200 -12.73 11.56 -21.14
CA GLY A 200 -12.51 11.68 -22.58
C GLY A 200 -11.91 13.01 -23.03
N ASP A 201 -12.07 14.06 -22.22
CA ASP A 201 -11.55 15.41 -22.39
C ASP A 201 -10.12 15.60 -21.82
N ILE A 202 -9.62 14.63 -21.05
CA ILE A 202 -8.27 14.67 -20.50
C ILE A 202 -7.29 14.03 -21.49
N PRO A 203 -6.17 14.70 -21.86
CA PRO A 203 -5.17 14.10 -22.72
C PRO A 203 -4.66 12.75 -22.15
N LYS A 204 -4.59 11.73 -22.99
CA LYS A 204 -4.31 10.33 -22.58
C LYS A 204 -3.03 10.19 -21.76
N ARG A 205 -2.02 11.01 -22.02
CA ARG A 205 -0.75 11.03 -21.28
C ARG A 205 -0.92 11.27 -19.78
N PHE A 206 -2.02 11.90 -19.33
CA PHE A 206 -2.31 12.10 -17.90
C PHE A 206 -3.14 10.98 -17.27
N ILE A 207 -3.56 9.99 -18.04
CA ILE A 207 -4.40 8.89 -17.59
C ILE A 207 -3.58 7.69 -17.11
N ASN A 208 -2.49 7.37 -17.81
CA ASN A 208 -1.58 6.31 -17.39
C ASN A 208 -0.17 6.48 -17.97
N TYR A 209 0.78 5.82 -17.32
CA TYR A 209 2.19 5.89 -17.65
C TYR A 209 2.53 5.45 -19.08
N SER A 210 1.85 4.45 -19.63
CA SER A 210 2.18 3.97 -20.99
C SER A 210 1.90 5.05 -22.03
N PHE A 211 0.81 5.78 -21.89
CA PHE A 211 0.51 6.92 -22.77
C PHE A 211 1.45 8.11 -22.56
N LEU A 212 1.84 8.37 -21.29
CA LEU A 212 2.83 9.42 -21.00
C LEU A 212 4.16 9.10 -21.70
N LYS A 213 4.61 7.85 -21.59
CA LYS A 213 5.85 7.39 -22.19
C LYS A 213 5.80 7.39 -23.73
N GLU A 214 4.67 6.98 -24.31
CA GLU A 214 4.47 7.01 -25.76
C GLU A 214 4.55 8.42 -26.33
N ASP A 215 4.02 9.39 -25.60
CA ASP A 215 3.95 10.81 -26.03
C ASP A 215 5.26 11.57 -25.77
N LEU A 216 5.85 11.44 -24.59
CA LEU A 216 6.96 12.27 -24.12
C LEU A 216 8.22 11.50 -23.74
N GLY A 217 8.24 10.17 -23.84
CA GLY A 217 9.35 9.37 -23.33
C GLY A 217 9.56 9.56 -21.84
N PHE A 218 10.81 9.61 -21.42
CA PHE A 218 11.18 9.89 -20.02
C PHE A 218 11.04 11.38 -19.64
N LYS A 219 11.03 12.28 -20.61
CA LYS A 219 10.80 13.72 -20.36
C LYS A 219 9.54 13.96 -19.53
N GLY A 220 8.48 13.13 -19.73
CA GLY A 220 7.27 13.21 -18.94
C GLY A 220 7.48 12.92 -17.43
N LEU A 221 8.40 12.03 -17.08
CA LEU A 221 8.80 11.76 -15.70
C LEU A 221 9.67 12.87 -15.12
N ASP A 222 10.55 13.45 -15.93
CA ASP A 222 11.39 14.60 -15.51
C ASP A 222 10.52 15.79 -15.15
N ILE A 223 9.51 16.11 -15.97
CA ILE A 223 8.54 17.18 -15.68
C ILE A 223 7.79 16.92 -14.36
N LEU A 224 7.33 15.69 -14.13
CA LEU A 224 6.68 15.33 -12.86
C LEU A 224 7.63 15.47 -11.67
N TYR A 225 8.89 15.11 -11.84
CA TYR A 225 9.92 15.28 -10.82
C TYR A 225 10.13 16.77 -10.49
N ASP A 226 10.28 17.62 -11.48
CA ASP A 226 10.47 19.07 -11.31
C ASP A 226 9.27 19.71 -10.57
N ILE A 227 8.05 19.30 -10.92
CA ILE A 227 6.83 19.74 -10.23
C ILE A 227 6.91 19.36 -8.74
N VAL A 228 7.27 18.12 -8.42
CA VAL A 228 7.36 17.64 -7.03
C VAL A 228 8.48 18.34 -6.27
N ILE A 229 9.64 18.55 -6.87
CA ILE A 229 10.75 19.32 -6.27
C ILE A 229 10.32 20.75 -5.95
N ASN A 230 9.61 21.40 -6.87
CA ASN A 230 9.05 22.73 -6.61
C ASN A 230 8.10 22.72 -5.41
N TRP A 231 7.27 21.70 -5.25
CA TRP A 231 6.37 21.58 -4.09
C TRP A 231 7.13 21.34 -2.79
N ILE A 232 8.21 20.52 -2.82
CA ILE A 232 9.04 20.26 -1.63
C ILE A 232 9.76 21.54 -1.20
N ASN A 233 10.27 22.31 -2.14
CA ASN A 233 10.92 23.59 -1.87
C ASN A 233 9.92 24.68 -1.42
N ASN A 234 8.64 24.49 -1.67
CA ASN A 234 7.57 25.37 -1.22
C ASN A 234 6.47 24.56 -0.50
N PRO A 235 6.60 24.36 0.83
CA PRO A 235 5.68 23.52 1.60
C PRO A 235 4.20 23.91 1.49
N TYR A 236 3.87 25.17 1.21
CA TYR A 236 2.49 25.60 0.99
C TYR A 236 1.89 24.96 -0.27
N MET A 237 2.71 24.60 -1.25
CA MET A 237 2.27 23.86 -2.43
C MET A 237 2.08 22.38 -2.12
N LEU A 238 2.85 21.84 -1.18
CA LEU A 238 2.86 20.42 -0.85
C LEU A 238 1.59 19.97 -0.07
N PHE A 239 1.00 20.86 0.73
CA PHE A 239 -0.14 20.53 1.59
C PHE A 239 -1.51 20.91 0.98
N ARG A 240 -1.68 20.71 -0.32
CA ARG A 240 -2.95 20.93 -1.04
C ARG A 240 -3.18 19.90 -2.13
N HIS A 241 -4.40 19.79 -2.59
CA HIS A 241 -4.72 18.95 -3.75
C HIS A 241 -4.64 19.77 -5.04
N TYR A 242 -4.39 19.09 -6.14
CA TYR A 242 -4.27 19.72 -7.45
C TYR A 242 -5.25 19.11 -8.43
N SER A 243 -5.93 19.95 -9.21
CA SER A 243 -6.73 19.46 -10.34
C SER A 243 -5.81 18.94 -11.44
N ILE A 244 -6.31 18.04 -12.26
CA ILE A 244 -5.59 17.55 -13.44
C ILE A 244 -5.20 18.69 -14.39
N TYR A 245 -5.97 19.77 -14.43
CA TYR A 245 -5.69 20.96 -15.27
C TYR A 245 -4.42 21.71 -14.83
N TYR A 246 -4.06 21.64 -13.55
CA TYR A 246 -2.77 22.16 -13.09
C TYR A 246 -1.62 21.43 -13.79
N PHE A 247 -1.66 20.11 -13.85
CA PHE A 247 -0.63 19.31 -14.51
C PHE A 247 -0.59 19.58 -16.02
N ILE A 248 -1.75 19.70 -16.66
CA ILE A 248 -1.81 20.05 -18.09
C ILE A 248 -1.07 21.36 -18.34
N LYS A 249 -1.34 22.42 -17.56
CA LYS A 249 -0.67 23.70 -17.68
C LYS A 249 0.83 23.67 -17.35
N GLU A 250 1.22 22.87 -16.36
CA GLU A 250 2.64 22.71 -16.04
C GLU A 250 3.40 22.05 -17.20
N PHE A 251 2.83 21.02 -17.81
CA PHE A 251 3.43 20.35 -18.96
C PHE A 251 3.55 21.24 -20.19
N GLU A 252 2.58 22.10 -20.46
CA GLU A 252 2.62 23.09 -21.57
C GLU A 252 3.84 24.02 -21.51
N LYS A 253 4.44 24.23 -20.33
CA LYS A 253 5.66 25.04 -20.18
C LYS A 253 6.91 24.39 -20.76
N TYR A 254 6.86 23.09 -21.00
CA TYR A 254 7.98 22.27 -21.48
C TYR A 254 7.82 21.84 -22.95
N GLU A 255 6.69 22.15 -23.56
CA GLU A 255 6.40 21.96 -25.00
C GLU A 255 6.90 23.16 -25.83
#